data_ce1b759e3fbf57968df583e02b02be70
#
_entry.id   ce1b759e3fbf57968df583e02b02be70
#
_cell.length_a   1.000
_cell.length_b   1.000
_cell.length_c   1.000
_cell.angle_alpha   90.00
_cell.angle_beta   90.00
_cell.angle_gamma   90.00
#
_symmetry.space_group_name_H-M   'P 1'
#
loop_
_entity.id
_entity.type
_entity.pdbx_description
1 polymer ?
#
loop_
_entity_poly.entity_id
_entity_poly.type
_entity_poly.pdbx_seq_one_letter_code
_entity_poly.pdbx_strand_id
1 'polypeptide(L)'
;MIDFEHIKDEVIHVFDFANYDQQKLLSEAYSRKYEPFEVPMDDENSDPNWFDLGNDVHMDNWTQARFFGDYEDGSDNINNYPETKRVTEYFADVLKSKDTRPRYYKLEANTSVPEHIDHNTKCGINIILSEHAGPVEFVGVGTYDYRVALLNTSRMHCVPAFPEERILLKISVMDVDFITAKQRIIKNVS
;
A
#
# COMPACT_ATOMS: atom_id res chain seq x y z
N MET A 1 19.57 24.63 -8.96
CA MET A 1 18.20 24.69 -8.44
C MET A 1 17.66 23.28 -8.61
N ILE A 2 17.32 22.59 -7.52
CA ILE A 2 16.75 21.22 -7.59
C ILE A 2 15.30 21.38 -8.05
N ASP A 3 14.96 20.71 -9.13
CA ASP A 3 13.59 20.70 -9.66
C ASP A 3 12.75 19.69 -8.84
N PHE A 4 12.03 20.18 -7.84
CA PHE A 4 11.23 19.37 -6.95
C PHE A 4 10.02 18.71 -7.64
N GLU A 5 9.49 19.30 -8.73
CA GLU A 5 8.40 18.66 -9.48
C GLU A 5 8.88 17.40 -10.20
N HIS A 6 10.11 17.42 -10.72
CA HIS A 6 10.69 16.25 -11.35
C HIS A 6 10.90 15.10 -10.35
N ILE A 7 11.31 15.43 -9.11
CA ILE A 7 11.52 14.42 -8.05
C ILE A 7 10.20 13.80 -7.59
N LYS A 8 9.13 14.61 -7.49
CA LYS A 8 7.77 14.10 -7.18
C LYS A 8 7.36 13.00 -8.17
N ASP A 9 7.60 13.24 -9.45
CA ASP A 9 7.25 12.32 -10.54
C ASP A 9 7.98 10.96 -10.47
N GLU A 10 9.04 10.86 -9.68
CA GLU A 10 9.80 9.62 -9.45
C GLU A 10 9.30 8.81 -8.24
N VAL A 11 8.46 9.39 -7.40
CA VAL A 11 8.03 8.73 -6.14
C VAL A 11 6.55 8.47 -6.05
N ILE A 12 5.71 9.33 -6.65
CA ILE A 12 4.26 9.20 -6.59
C ILE A 12 3.58 9.60 -7.91
N HIS A 13 2.54 8.87 -8.28
CA HIS A 13 1.61 9.23 -9.33
C HIS A 13 0.19 9.10 -8.81
N VAL A 14 -0.45 10.24 -8.53
CA VAL A 14 -1.87 10.31 -8.15
C VAL A 14 -2.72 10.29 -9.42
N PHE A 15 -3.77 9.50 -9.44
CA PHE A 15 -4.65 9.38 -10.59
C PHE A 15 -6.10 9.11 -10.18
N ASP A 16 -7.03 9.49 -11.05
CA ASP A 16 -8.43 9.18 -10.86
C ASP A 16 -8.70 7.74 -11.28
N PHE A 17 -9.34 7.00 -10.39
CA PHE A 17 -9.77 5.64 -10.66
C PHE A 17 -11.18 5.46 -10.10
N ALA A 18 -12.18 5.51 -10.97
CA ALA A 18 -13.58 5.38 -10.59
C ALA A 18 -14.13 3.94 -10.77
N ASN A 19 -13.34 3.03 -11.34
CA ASN A 19 -13.78 1.67 -11.63
C ASN A 19 -13.62 0.75 -10.41
N TYR A 20 -14.18 1.15 -9.25
CA TYR A 20 -14.33 0.28 -8.07
C TYR A 20 -15.52 0.71 -7.23
N ASP A 21 -16.08 -0.23 -6.50
CA ASP A 21 -17.13 0.01 -5.53
C ASP A 21 -16.49 0.20 -4.14
N GLN A 22 -16.34 1.47 -3.74
CA GLN A 22 -15.70 1.80 -2.46
C GLN A 22 -16.43 1.15 -1.27
N GLN A 23 -17.76 1.11 -1.31
CA GLN A 23 -18.54 0.54 -0.20
C GLN A 23 -18.36 -0.97 -0.09
N LYS A 24 -18.29 -1.66 -1.23
CA LYS A 24 -17.98 -3.09 -1.23
C LYS A 24 -16.57 -3.37 -0.72
N LEU A 25 -15.54 -2.64 -1.21
CA LEU A 25 -14.18 -2.79 -0.71
C LEU A 25 -14.11 -2.53 0.79
N LEU A 26 -14.80 -1.49 1.28
CA LEU A 26 -14.83 -1.16 2.70
C LEU A 26 -15.53 -2.27 3.52
N SER A 27 -16.64 -2.81 3.01
CA SER A 27 -17.33 -3.96 3.63
C SER A 27 -16.45 -5.19 3.67
N GLU A 28 -15.75 -5.49 2.57
CA GLU A 28 -14.79 -6.59 2.51
C GLU A 28 -13.63 -6.36 3.51
N ALA A 29 -13.11 -5.14 3.61
CA ALA A 29 -12.08 -4.78 4.57
C ALA A 29 -12.54 -5.02 6.02
N TYR A 30 -13.73 -4.54 6.39
CA TYR A 30 -14.26 -4.72 7.75
C TYR A 30 -14.60 -6.19 8.09
N SER A 31 -14.85 -7.03 7.11
CA SER A 31 -15.08 -8.46 7.32
C SER A 31 -13.80 -9.25 7.62
N ARG A 32 -12.63 -8.63 7.41
CA ARG A 32 -11.33 -9.28 7.62
C ARG A 32 -10.92 -9.27 9.08
N LYS A 33 -10.20 -10.33 9.47
CA LYS A 33 -9.44 -10.34 10.71
C LYS A 33 -8.11 -9.63 10.46
N TYR A 34 -7.84 -8.61 11.25
CA TYR A 34 -6.58 -7.88 11.22
C TYR A 34 -5.62 -8.43 12.27
N GLU A 35 -4.36 -8.51 11.88
CA GLU A 35 -3.27 -8.91 12.76
C GLU A 35 -2.29 -7.74 12.86
N PRO A 36 -1.63 -7.54 14.03
CA PRO A 36 -0.56 -6.58 14.14
C PRO A 36 0.47 -6.76 13.03
N PHE A 37 1.02 -5.68 12.54
CA PHE A 37 2.11 -5.78 11.57
C PHE A 37 3.36 -6.24 12.32
N GLU A 38 3.72 -7.50 12.16
CA GLU A 38 4.95 -8.06 12.70
C GLU A 38 6.08 -7.85 11.69
N VAL A 39 7.13 -7.18 12.15
CA VAL A 39 8.41 -7.18 11.42
C VAL A 39 9.08 -8.53 11.70
N PRO A 40 9.37 -9.34 10.68
CA PRO A 40 10.08 -10.60 10.91
C PRO A 40 11.44 -10.32 11.55
N MET A 41 11.61 -10.72 12.81
CA MET A 41 12.86 -10.49 13.58
C MET A 41 14.00 -11.45 13.18
N ASP A 42 13.69 -12.52 12.44
CA ASP A 42 14.59 -13.67 12.25
C ASP A 42 14.93 -13.98 10.80
N ASP A 43 14.67 -13.08 9.86
CA ASP A 43 15.10 -13.28 8.49
C ASP A 43 16.54 -12.77 8.33
N GLU A 44 17.50 -13.72 8.19
CA GLU A 44 18.91 -13.40 7.92
C GLU A 44 19.14 -12.56 6.65
N ASN A 45 18.10 -12.40 5.84
CA ASN A 45 18.06 -11.55 4.65
C ASN A 45 17.32 -10.23 4.87
N SER A 46 16.82 -9.95 6.07
CA SER A 46 16.23 -8.65 6.37
C SER A 46 17.33 -7.59 6.38
N ASP A 47 17.12 -6.50 5.63
CA ASP A 47 18.03 -5.36 5.62
C ASP A 47 18.15 -4.82 7.06
N PRO A 48 19.36 -4.78 7.65
CA PRO A 48 19.54 -4.26 9.01
C PRO A 48 19.04 -2.83 9.18
N ASN A 49 18.88 -2.05 8.11
CA ASN A 49 18.27 -0.72 8.17
C ASN A 49 16.77 -0.72 8.50
N TRP A 50 16.09 -1.86 8.40
CA TRP A 50 14.72 -2.03 8.91
C TRP A 50 14.64 -1.96 10.43
N PHE A 51 15.73 -2.28 11.13
CA PHE A 51 15.78 -2.42 12.58
C PHE A 51 16.29 -1.19 13.32
N ASP A 52 16.76 -0.19 12.59
CA ASP A 52 17.27 1.05 13.20
C ASP A 52 16.14 2.03 13.62
N LEU A 53 14.89 1.55 13.55
CA LEU A 53 13.69 2.32 13.92
C LEU A 53 13.49 2.46 15.44
N GLY A 54 14.49 2.09 16.24
CA GLY A 54 14.42 2.16 17.70
C GLY A 54 13.41 1.17 18.31
N ASN A 55 13.71 0.60 19.45
CA ASN A 55 12.90 -0.41 20.14
C ASN A 55 11.50 0.10 20.63
N ASP A 56 11.08 1.31 20.24
CA ASP A 56 9.88 1.98 20.76
C ASP A 56 8.77 2.13 19.71
N VAL A 57 8.89 1.52 18.53
CA VAL A 57 7.81 1.54 17.53
C VAL A 57 6.74 0.53 17.95
N HIS A 58 5.75 1.00 18.70
CA HIS A 58 4.53 0.25 18.96
C HIS A 58 3.74 0.08 17.67
N MET A 59 3.92 -1.05 17.02
CA MET A 59 3.22 -1.43 15.79
C MET A 59 1.78 -1.92 16.07
N ASP A 60 1.34 -1.93 17.33
CA ASP A 60 0.03 -2.42 17.76
C ASP A 60 -1.14 -1.70 17.09
N ASN A 61 -0.94 -0.44 16.71
CA ASN A 61 -1.97 0.38 16.07
C ASN A 61 -1.90 0.36 14.53
N TRP A 62 -0.97 -0.41 13.98
CA TRP A 62 -0.87 -0.68 12.55
C TRP A 62 -1.11 -2.16 12.31
N THR A 63 -2.25 -2.47 11.71
CA THR A 63 -2.68 -3.83 11.49
C THR A 63 -2.88 -4.11 9.99
N GLN A 64 -2.74 -5.38 9.61
CA GLN A 64 -2.88 -5.81 8.23
C GLN A 64 -3.78 -7.05 8.12
N ALA A 65 -4.46 -7.19 6.99
CA ALA A 65 -5.14 -8.41 6.59
C ALA A 65 -4.61 -8.86 5.22
N ARG A 66 -3.95 -10.01 5.18
CA ARG A 66 -3.30 -10.57 3.99
C ARG A 66 -4.26 -11.50 3.25
N PHE A 67 -4.04 -11.67 1.94
CA PHE A 67 -4.72 -12.64 1.09
C PHE A 67 -3.71 -13.72 0.65
N PHE A 68 -3.27 -14.55 1.58
CA PHE A 68 -2.42 -15.69 1.26
C PHE A 68 -3.16 -16.98 1.61
N GLY A 69 -3.24 -17.89 0.64
CA GLY A 69 -4.06 -19.08 0.64
C GLY A 69 -3.62 -20.22 1.56
N ASP A 70 -2.94 -19.95 2.67
CA ASP A 70 -2.35 -20.97 3.53
C ASP A 70 -3.02 -21.08 4.92
N TYR A 71 -4.09 -20.34 5.18
CA TYR A 71 -4.86 -20.57 6.41
C TYR A 71 -5.83 -21.73 6.22
N GLU A 72 -5.81 -22.69 7.15
CA GLU A 72 -6.62 -23.92 7.10
C GLU A 72 -8.14 -23.64 7.02
N ASP A 73 -8.60 -22.47 7.48
CA ASP A 73 -10.00 -22.06 7.45
C ASP A 73 -10.46 -21.40 6.13
N GLY A 74 -9.53 -21.15 5.20
CA GLY A 74 -9.81 -20.51 3.92
C GLY A 74 -10.29 -19.07 4.01
N SER A 75 -10.22 -18.43 5.20
CA SER A 75 -10.69 -17.05 5.43
C SER A 75 -9.93 -16.02 4.59
N ASP A 76 -8.71 -16.34 4.18
CA ASP A 76 -7.83 -15.45 3.43
C ASP A 76 -7.87 -15.68 1.91
N ASN A 77 -8.74 -16.57 1.45
CA ASN A 77 -8.88 -16.81 0.02
C ASN A 77 -9.52 -15.59 -0.66
N ILE A 78 -8.78 -14.94 -1.56
CA ILE A 78 -9.25 -13.76 -2.30
C ILE A 78 -10.56 -14.00 -3.06
N ASN A 79 -10.89 -15.25 -3.39
CA ASN A 79 -12.15 -15.56 -4.06
C ASN A 79 -13.39 -15.27 -3.20
N ASN A 80 -13.23 -15.16 -1.88
CA ASN A 80 -14.29 -14.77 -0.96
C ASN A 80 -14.51 -13.23 -0.93
N TYR A 81 -13.66 -12.47 -1.63
CA TYR A 81 -13.64 -11.00 -1.67
C TYR A 81 -13.69 -10.52 -3.12
N PRO A 82 -14.87 -10.59 -3.75
CA PRO A 82 -15.01 -10.45 -5.19
C PRO A 82 -14.60 -9.05 -5.70
N GLU A 83 -14.84 -8.00 -4.93
CA GLU A 83 -14.44 -6.66 -5.35
C GLU A 83 -12.92 -6.45 -5.22
N THR A 84 -12.31 -6.90 -4.13
CA THR A 84 -10.84 -6.90 -3.98
C THR A 84 -10.16 -7.67 -5.10
N LYS A 85 -10.67 -8.87 -5.41
CA LYS A 85 -10.16 -9.70 -6.50
C LYS A 85 -10.26 -8.96 -7.83
N ARG A 86 -11.44 -8.41 -8.14
CA ARG A 86 -11.70 -7.69 -9.40
C ARG A 86 -10.76 -6.50 -9.59
N VAL A 87 -10.58 -5.70 -8.54
CA VAL A 87 -9.69 -4.53 -8.58
C VAL A 87 -8.23 -4.96 -8.71
N THR A 88 -7.82 -6.01 -8.03
CA THR A 88 -6.45 -6.56 -8.13
C THR A 88 -6.17 -7.09 -9.52
N GLU A 89 -7.07 -7.88 -10.10
CA GLU A 89 -6.96 -8.43 -11.45
C GLU A 89 -6.95 -7.30 -12.51
N TYR A 90 -7.77 -6.26 -12.34
CA TYR A 90 -7.76 -5.09 -13.21
C TYR A 90 -6.37 -4.44 -13.26
N PHE A 91 -5.76 -4.17 -12.10
CA PHE A 91 -4.43 -3.56 -12.08
C PHE A 91 -3.33 -4.53 -12.53
N ALA A 92 -3.46 -5.81 -12.26
CA ALA A 92 -2.54 -6.82 -12.80
C ALA A 92 -2.54 -6.79 -14.34
N ASP A 93 -3.72 -6.69 -14.96
CA ASP A 93 -3.85 -6.60 -16.43
C ASP A 93 -3.32 -5.28 -16.99
N VAL A 94 -3.72 -4.13 -16.40
CA VAL A 94 -3.21 -2.80 -16.77
C VAL A 94 -1.69 -2.75 -16.72
N LEU A 95 -1.12 -3.26 -15.62
CA LEU A 95 0.33 -3.27 -15.39
C LEU A 95 1.05 -4.41 -16.11
N LYS A 96 0.32 -5.37 -16.69
CA LYS A 96 0.88 -6.62 -17.19
C LYS A 96 1.81 -7.28 -16.19
N SER A 97 1.40 -7.24 -14.93
CA SER A 97 2.09 -7.85 -13.80
C SER A 97 1.62 -9.30 -13.63
N LYS A 98 2.55 -10.16 -13.26
CA LYS A 98 2.28 -11.58 -12.95
C LYS A 98 2.30 -11.86 -11.46
N ASP A 99 2.75 -10.90 -10.65
CA ASP A 99 2.83 -11.03 -9.20
C ASP A 99 2.34 -9.73 -8.55
N THR A 100 1.03 -9.71 -8.29
CA THR A 100 0.36 -8.65 -7.54
C THR A 100 -0.20 -9.24 -6.25
N ARG A 101 0.02 -8.55 -5.11
CA ARG A 101 -0.36 -9.04 -3.78
C ARG A 101 -1.20 -8.00 -3.06
N PRO A 102 -2.53 -8.17 -3.01
CA PRO A 102 -3.41 -7.26 -2.28
C PRO A 102 -3.28 -7.48 -0.77
N ARG A 103 -3.44 -6.39 -0.01
CA ARG A 103 -3.56 -6.39 1.45
C ARG A 103 -4.43 -5.23 1.89
N TYR A 104 -5.19 -5.43 2.94
CA TYR A 104 -5.78 -4.32 3.67
C TYR A 104 -4.85 -3.91 4.80
N TYR A 105 -4.73 -2.61 4.99
CA TYR A 105 -4.09 -2.01 6.16
C TYR A 105 -5.09 -1.13 6.89
N LYS A 106 -5.00 -1.19 8.21
CA LYS A 106 -5.78 -0.37 9.10
C LYS A 106 -4.82 0.34 10.07
N LEU A 107 -4.90 1.67 10.10
CA LEU A 107 -4.20 2.52 11.06
C LEU A 107 -5.25 3.19 11.94
N GLU A 108 -5.08 3.12 13.23
CA GLU A 108 -5.91 3.85 14.17
C GLU A 108 -5.62 5.36 14.09
N ALA A 109 -6.59 6.16 14.56
CA ALA A 109 -6.43 7.61 14.64
C ALA A 109 -5.15 7.99 15.40
N ASN A 110 -4.48 9.03 14.92
CA ASN A 110 -3.23 9.56 15.47
C ASN A 110 -2.04 8.58 15.45
N THR A 111 -2.12 7.54 14.63
CA THR A 111 -1.03 6.58 14.42
C THR A 111 -0.20 6.99 13.19
N SER A 112 1.12 6.89 13.31
CA SER A 112 2.06 7.04 12.20
C SER A 112 2.70 5.70 11.86
N VAL A 113 3.12 5.54 10.59
CA VAL A 113 4.01 4.46 10.17
C VAL A 113 5.40 5.07 10.00
N PRO A 114 6.43 4.52 10.66
CA PRO A 114 7.78 5.07 10.60
C PRO A 114 8.38 5.00 9.19
N GLU A 115 9.51 5.67 9.01
CA GLU A 115 10.28 5.64 7.76
C GLU A 115 10.73 4.22 7.43
N HIS A 116 10.42 3.77 6.22
CA HIS A 116 10.77 2.44 5.74
C HIS A 116 10.80 2.38 4.20
N ILE A 117 11.31 1.28 3.69
CA ILE A 117 11.15 0.86 2.29
C ILE A 117 10.43 -0.48 2.26
N ASP A 118 9.61 -0.73 1.25
CA ASP A 118 8.97 -2.03 1.09
C ASP A 118 9.93 -3.02 0.41
N HIS A 119 10.46 -3.95 1.19
CA HIS A 119 11.32 -4.99 0.64
C HIS A 119 10.56 -5.88 -0.35
N ASN A 120 11.26 -6.27 -1.41
CA ASN A 120 10.74 -7.11 -2.49
C ASN A 120 9.56 -6.52 -3.29
N THR A 121 9.06 -5.32 -2.95
CA THR A 121 8.00 -4.64 -3.70
C THR A 121 8.64 -3.60 -4.63
N LYS A 122 8.32 -3.64 -5.91
CA LYS A 122 8.83 -2.68 -6.91
C LYS A 122 8.06 -1.37 -6.90
N CYS A 123 6.76 -1.45 -6.70
CA CYS A 123 5.86 -0.32 -6.48
C CYS A 123 4.54 -0.82 -5.87
N GLY A 124 3.69 0.09 -5.41
CA GLY A 124 2.39 -0.26 -4.85
C GLY A 124 1.28 0.65 -5.32
N ILE A 125 0.11 0.10 -5.59
CA ILE A 125 -1.11 0.87 -5.78
C ILE A 125 -1.84 0.90 -4.46
N ASN A 126 -2.10 2.10 -3.96
CA ASN A 126 -2.86 2.32 -2.74
C ASN A 126 -4.20 2.96 -3.06
N ILE A 127 -5.27 2.41 -2.50
CA ILE A 127 -6.64 2.94 -2.56
C ILE A 127 -7.11 3.19 -1.14
N ILE A 128 -7.26 4.45 -0.74
CA ILE A 128 -7.76 4.81 0.59
C ILE A 128 -9.28 4.66 0.59
N LEU A 129 -9.79 3.85 1.50
CA LEU A 129 -11.21 3.49 1.60
C LEU A 129 -11.94 4.31 2.66
N SER A 130 -11.24 4.79 3.70
CA SER A 130 -11.80 5.69 4.72
C SER A 130 -12.29 7.00 4.09
N GLU A 131 -13.13 7.76 4.81
CA GLU A 131 -13.79 8.96 4.31
C GLU A 131 -12.79 10.00 3.82
N HIS A 132 -11.72 10.22 4.57
CA HIS A 132 -10.69 11.20 4.24
C HIS A 132 -9.51 10.57 3.51
N ALA A 133 -9.00 11.30 2.51
CA ALA A 133 -7.70 11.03 1.94
C ALA A 133 -6.63 11.24 3.02
N GLY A 134 -5.54 10.52 2.93
CA GLY A 134 -4.49 10.63 3.93
C GLY A 134 -3.11 10.78 3.30
N PRO A 135 -2.18 11.39 4.03
CA PRO A 135 -0.85 11.68 3.51
C PRO A 135 0.05 10.43 3.43
N VAL A 136 0.99 10.49 2.52
CA VAL A 136 2.24 9.74 2.53
C VAL A 136 3.38 10.75 2.40
N GLU A 137 4.45 10.53 3.14
CA GLU A 137 5.66 11.33 3.03
C GLU A 137 6.77 10.50 2.41
N PHE A 138 7.45 11.07 1.41
CA PHE A 138 8.70 10.54 0.88
C PHE A 138 9.85 11.36 1.43
N VAL A 139 10.76 10.71 2.13
CA VAL A 139 11.86 11.35 2.86
C VAL A 139 12.72 12.19 1.92
N GLY A 140 12.88 13.45 2.24
CA GLY A 140 13.64 14.42 1.42
C GLY A 140 12.94 14.89 0.15
N VAL A 141 11.69 14.46 -0.09
CA VAL A 141 10.91 14.87 -1.27
C VAL A 141 9.68 15.68 -0.88
N GLY A 142 8.84 15.16 0.02
CA GLY A 142 7.67 15.87 0.53
C GLY A 142 6.49 14.96 0.88
N THR A 143 5.42 15.60 1.37
CA THR A 143 4.18 14.96 1.81
C THR A 143 3.10 15.15 0.76
N TYR A 144 2.35 14.09 0.47
CA TYR A 144 1.34 14.07 -0.59
C TYR A 144 0.05 13.43 -0.10
N ASP A 145 -1.05 14.14 -0.22
CA ASP A 145 -2.39 13.58 -0.04
C ASP A 145 -2.85 12.89 -1.31
N TYR A 146 -3.51 11.74 -1.15
CA TYR A 146 -4.06 10.99 -2.27
C TYR A 146 -5.28 10.17 -1.87
N ARG A 147 -6.14 9.88 -2.83
CA ARG A 147 -7.19 8.87 -2.72
C ARG A 147 -6.75 7.57 -3.37
N VAL A 148 -6.26 7.67 -4.60
CA VAL A 148 -5.66 6.55 -5.34
C VAL A 148 -4.33 7.01 -5.88
N ALA A 149 -3.29 6.23 -5.63
CA ALA A 149 -1.96 6.52 -6.13
C ALA A 149 -1.13 5.26 -6.39
N LEU A 150 -0.25 5.37 -7.38
CA LEU A 150 0.90 4.50 -7.53
C LEU A 150 2.07 5.11 -6.75
N LEU A 151 2.66 4.34 -5.86
CA LEU A 151 3.78 4.74 -5.00
C LEU A 151 5.04 3.97 -5.37
N ASN A 152 6.17 4.67 -5.42
CA ASN A 152 7.50 4.06 -5.51
C ASN A 152 7.96 3.63 -4.12
N THR A 153 7.47 2.50 -3.65
CA THR A 153 7.72 2.01 -2.30
C THR A 153 9.13 1.44 -2.09
N SER A 154 9.96 1.43 -3.13
CA SER A 154 11.40 1.20 -3.02
C SER A 154 12.19 2.45 -2.57
N ARG A 155 11.53 3.62 -2.46
CA ARG A 155 12.07 4.84 -1.87
C ARG A 155 11.63 4.95 -0.41
N MET A 156 12.50 5.53 0.41
CA MET A 156 12.22 5.77 1.83
C MET A 156 10.96 6.62 1.98
N HIS A 157 9.98 6.08 2.70
CA HIS A 157 8.70 6.75 2.91
C HIS A 157 8.14 6.42 4.29
N CYS A 158 7.22 7.26 4.75
CA CYS A 158 6.49 7.07 6.00
C CYS A 158 5.02 7.49 5.82
N VAL A 159 4.21 7.18 6.82
CA VAL A 159 2.83 7.66 6.89
C VAL A 159 2.71 8.55 8.12
N PRO A 160 2.58 9.88 7.94
CA PRO A 160 2.37 10.80 9.05
C PRO A 160 1.12 10.46 9.85
N ALA A 161 1.14 10.78 11.15
CA ALA A 161 -0.04 10.64 11.99
C ALA A 161 -1.21 11.46 11.42
N PHE A 162 -2.40 10.84 11.44
CA PHE A 162 -3.61 11.45 10.93
C PHE A 162 -4.71 11.35 11.99
N PRO A 163 -5.56 12.37 12.18
CA PRO A 163 -6.50 12.43 13.30
C PRO A 163 -7.63 11.40 13.22
N GLU A 164 -7.78 10.70 12.10
CA GLU A 164 -8.83 9.73 11.85
C GLU A 164 -8.28 8.35 11.53
N GLU A 165 -9.09 7.32 11.72
CA GLU A 165 -8.77 5.96 11.27
C GLU A 165 -8.57 5.94 9.76
N ARG A 166 -7.54 5.25 9.31
CA ARG A 166 -7.28 5.02 7.90
C ARG A 166 -7.39 3.54 7.57
N ILE A 167 -8.23 3.23 6.59
CA ILE A 167 -8.31 1.92 5.96
C ILE A 167 -7.91 2.08 4.50
N LEU A 168 -7.00 1.22 4.04
CA LEU A 168 -6.59 1.21 2.65
C LEU A 168 -6.43 -0.21 2.11
N LEU A 169 -6.73 -0.37 0.82
CA LEU A 169 -6.29 -1.50 0.03
C LEU A 169 -4.96 -1.14 -0.63
N LYS A 170 -3.91 -1.90 -0.32
CA LYS A 170 -2.63 -1.84 -1.02
C LYS A 170 -2.48 -3.04 -1.93
N ILE A 171 -2.14 -2.80 -3.19
CA ILE A 171 -1.78 -3.84 -4.16
C ILE A 171 -0.29 -3.70 -4.41
N SER A 172 0.50 -4.54 -3.77
CA SER A 172 1.96 -4.61 -3.98
C SER A 172 2.24 -5.24 -5.34
N VAL A 173 3.10 -4.62 -6.13
CA VAL A 173 3.54 -5.08 -7.45
C VAL A 173 5.00 -5.52 -7.33
N MET A 174 5.27 -6.81 -7.58
CA MET A 174 6.55 -7.43 -7.28
C MET A 174 7.50 -7.46 -8.49
N ASP A 175 6.97 -7.39 -9.71
CA ASP A 175 7.68 -7.68 -10.95
C ASP A 175 7.70 -6.53 -11.98
N VAL A 176 7.08 -5.40 -11.68
CA VAL A 176 7.04 -4.20 -12.53
C VAL A 176 7.51 -2.99 -11.77
N ASP A 177 8.55 -2.30 -12.26
CA ASP A 177 9.08 -1.10 -11.63
C ASP A 177 8.12 0.10 -11.74
N PHE A 178 8.32 1.09 -10.86
CA PHE A 178 7.45 2.25 -10.74
C PHE A 178 7.30 3.04 -12.06
N ILE A 179 8.38 3.27 -12.79
CA ILE A 179 8.35 4.09 -14.03
C ILE A 179 7.54 3.37 -15.11
N THR A 180 7.78 2.09 -15.27
CA THR A 180 7.01 1.24 -16.22
C THR A 180 5.53 1.16 -15.83
N ALA A 181 5.24 0.98 -14.54
CA ALA A 181 3.88 0.95 -14.02
C ALA A 181 3.16 2.29 -14.24
N LYS A 182 3.81 3.42 -13.95
CA LYS A 182 3.28 4.77 -14.20
C LYS A 182 2.91 4.99 -15.66
N GLN A 183 3.80 4.64 -16.60
CA GLN A 183 3.53 4.78 -18.02
C GLN A 183 2.32 3.95 -18.46
N ARG A 184 2.16 2.74 -17.92
CA ARG A 184 1.01 1.86 -18.22
C ARG A 184 -0.30 2.41 -17.64
N ILE A 185 -0.27 2.96 -16.43
CA ILE A 185 -1.43 3.62 -15.83
C ILE A 185 -1.86 4.82 -16.67
N ILE A 186 -0.93 5.74 -16.97
CA ILE A 186 -1.25 6.93 -17.80
C ILE A 186 -1.88 6.56 -19.14
N LYS A 187 -1.45 5.43 -19.71
CA LYS A 187 -1.97 4.99 -21.02
C LYS A 187 -3.34 4.31 -20.95
N ASN A 188 -3.66 3.61 -19.86
CA ASN A 188 -4.77 2.66 -19.83
C ASN A 188 -5.82 2.96 -18.73
N VAL A 189 -5.52 3.87 -17.79
CA VAL A 189 -6.45 4.31 -16.75
C VAL A 189 -6.80 5.77 -17.06
N SER A 190 -8.00 6.00 -17.59
CA SER A 190 -8.54 7.33 -17.91
C SER A 190 -10.01 7.40 -17.52
#